data_825bc56d3bee2a77e1317dcf4dbd6534
#
_entry.id   825bc56d3bee2a77e1317dcf4dbd6534
#
_cell.length_a   1.000
_cell.length_b   1.000
_cell.length_c   1.000
_cell.angle_alpha   90.00
_cell.angle_beta   90.00
_cell.angle_gamma   90.00
#
_symmetry.space_group_name_H-M   'P 1'
#
loop_
_entity.id
_entity.type
_entity.pdbx_description
1 polymer ?
#
loop_
_entity_poly.entity_id
_entity_poly.type
_entity_poly.pdbx_seq_one_letter_code
_entity_poly.pdbx_strand_id
1 'polypeptide(L)' 'MDDKKWAIRRKRSDKVHAMLDGKASSRVTLLIARAYLCGDLVKPLAELTDEELLAEPWVGPKTVEEIRAVIPSPGS' A
#
# COMPACT_ATOMS: atom_id res chain seq x y z
N MET A 1 21.98 10.18 -7.32
CA MET A 1 20.56 10.04 -7.00
C MET A 1 19.89 9.11 -8.01
N ASP A 2 19.08 8.23 -7.55
CA ASP A 2 18.52 7.20 -8.42
C ASP A 2 17.10 7.59 -8.88
N ASP A 3 17.03 8.24 -10.04
CA ASP A 3 15.74 8.69 -10.61
C ASP A 3 14.80 7.53 -10.91
N LYS A 4 15.34 6.35 -11.20
CA LYS A 4 14.53 5.15 -11.45
C LYS A 4 13.80 4.69 -10.21
N LYS A 5 14.47 4.71 -9.04
CA LYS A 5 13.83 4.33 -7.78
C LYS A 5 12.69 5.28 -7.43
N TRP A 6 12.91 6.58 -7.61
CA TRP A 6 11.87 7.58 -7.36
C TRP A 6 10.67 7.39 -8.30
N ALA A 7 10.93 7.15 -9.58
CA ALA A 7 9.88 6.92 -10.56
C ALA A 7 9.05 5.67 -10.23
N ILE A 8 9.70 4.59 -9.78
CA ILE A 8 9.02 3.37 -9.38
C ILE A 8 8.14 3.61 -8.15
N ARG A 9 8.67 4.29 -7.15
CA ARG A 9 7.91 4.63 -5.93
C ARG A 9 6.68 5.47 -6.26
N ARG A 10 6.83 6.46 -7.12
CA ARG A 10 5.75 7.32 -7.55
C ARG A 10 4.68 6.54 -8.31
N LYS A 11 5.08 5.66 -9.22
CA LYS A 11 4.14 4.80 -9.94
C LYS A 11 3.33 3.92 -9.01
N ARG A 12 3.98 3.33 -8.00
CA ARG A 12 3.30 2.49 -7.02
C ARG A 12 2.32 3.30 -6.18
N SER A 13 2.71 4.50 -5.78
CA SER A 13 1.84 5.41 -5.05
C SER A 13 0.62 5.78 -5.88
N ASP A 14 0.82 6.16 -7.14
CA ASP A 14 -0.27 6.50 -8.06
C ASP A 14 -1.21 5.31 -8.26
N LYS A 15 -0.66 4.11 -8.38
CA LYS A 15 -1.44 2.89 -8.51
C LYS A 15 -2.29 2.61 -7.28
N VAL A 16 -1.76 2.89 -6.09
CA VAL A 16 -2.50 2.79 -4.84
C VAL A 16 -3.72 3.71 -4.86
N HIS A 17 -3.54 4.96 -5.27
CA HIS A 17 -4.65 5.88 -5.41
C HIS A 17 -5.69 5.34 -6.39
N ALA A 18 -5.26 4.85 -7.55
CA ALA A 18 -6.17 4.31 -8.55
C ALA A 18 -6.96 3.10 -8.02
N MET A 19 -6.35 2.27 -7.19
CA MET A 19 -7.00 1.06 -6.68
C MET A 19 -7.87 1.30 -5.46
N LEU A 20 -7.48 2.22 -4.59
CA LEU A 20 -8.14 2.42 -3.30
C LEU A 20 -9.08 3.62 -3.25
N ASP A 21 -8.93 4.61 -4.13
CA ASP A 21 -9.79 5.78 -4.14
C ASP A 21 -11.26 5.39 -4.33
N GLY A 22 -12.11 5.85 -3.42
CA GLY A 22 -13.53 5.55 -3.44
C GLY A 22 -13.90 4.15 -2.95
N LYS A 23 -12.92 3.31 -2.63
CA LYS A 23 -13.14 1.92 -2.17
C LYS A 23 -12.67 1.72 -0.73
N ALA A 24 -11.58 2.36 -0.36
CA ALA A 24 -11.08 2.37 1.02
C ALA A 24 -11.17 3.81 1.54
N SER A 25 -10.98 4.01 2.85
CA SER A 25 -11.00 5.35 3.42
C SER A 25 -9.84 6.19 2.85
N SER A 26 -10.07 7.50 2.75
CA SER A 26 -9.04 8.43 2.29
C SER A 26 -7.79 8.36 3.16
N ARG A 27 -7.97 8.16 4.46
CA ARG A 27 -6.87 8.04 5.41
C ARG A 27 -5.97 6.85 5.07
N VAL A 28 -6.56 5.69 4.84
CA VAL A 28 -5.82 4.46 4.49
C VAL A 28 -5.11 4.65 3.16
N THR A 29 -5.82 5.18 2.17
CA THR A 29 -5.25 5.43 0.85
C THR A 29 -4.01 6.32 0.93
N LEU A 30 -4.11 7.43 1.66
CA LEU A 30 -3.00 8.37 1.82
C LEU A 30 -1.82 7.77 2.58
N LEU A 31 -2.08 7.02 3.64
CA LEU A 31 -1.03 6.38 4.42
C LEU A 31 -0.23 5.38 3.58
N ILE A 32 -0.92 4.56 2.82
CA ILE A 32 -0.28 3.55 1.98
C ILE A 32 0.49 4.20 0.82
N ALA A 33 -0.12 5.18 0.16
CA ALA A 33 0.55 5.91 -0.92
C ALA A 33 1.83 6.56 -0.42
N ARG A 34 1.79 7.18 0.76
CA ARG A 34 2.94 7.81 1.39
C ARG A 34 4.03 6.79 1.73
N ALA A 35 3.64 5.61 2.22
CA ALA A 35 4.59 4.54 2.54
C ALA A 35 5.37 4.11 1.29
N TYR A 36 4.71 4.04 0.14
CA TYR A 36 5.40 3.75 -1.11
C TYR A 36 6.36 4.85 -1.52
N LEU A 37 5.96 6.11 -1.37
CA LEU A 37 6.83 7.23 -1.70
C LEU A 37 8.06 7.29 -0.80
N CYS A 38 7.89 6.96 0.48
CA CYS A 38 8.99 6.94 1.45
C CYS A 38 9.87 5.69 1.33
N GLY A 39 9.42 4.69 0.59
CA GLY A 39 10.18 3.45 0.43
C GLY A 39 9.97 2.42 1.54
N ASP A 40 8.98 2.64 2.42
CA ASP A 40 8.64 1.68 3.48
C ASP A 40 8.00 0.43 2.89
N LEU A 41 7.22 0.58 1.83
CA LEU A 41 6.64 -0.52 1.09
C LEU A 41 7.31 -0.60 -0.28
N VAL A 42 7.77 -1.78 -0.65
CA VAL A 42 8.51 -1.98 -1.90
C VAL A 42 7.86 -3.00 -2.84
N LYS A 43 6.93 -3.80 -2.33
CA LYS A 43 6.19 -4.77 -3.15
C LYS A 43 4.80 -4.22 -3.46
N PRO A 44 4.19 -4.62 -4.59
CA PRO A 44 2.78 -4.30 -4.85
C PRO A 44 1.88 -4.83 -3.73
N LEU A 45 0.77 -4.13 -3.45
CA LEU A 45 -0.15 -4.54 -2.38
C LEU A 45 -0.66 -5.97 -2.55
N ALA A 46 -0.87 -6.41 -3.79
CA ALA A 46 -1.34 -7.76 -4.07
C ALA A 46 -0.32 -8.83 -3.71
N GLU A 47 0.96 -8.47 -3.56
CA GLU A 47 2.02 -9.39 -3.19
C GLU A 47 2.43 -9.28 -1.72
N LEU A 48 1.95 -8.27 -1.00
CA LEU A 48 2.23 -8.10 0.42
C LEU A 48 1.34 -9.01 1.24
N THR A 49 1.94 -9.74 2.17
CA THR A 49 1.18 -10.56 3.12
C THR A 49 0.62 -9.69 4.23
N ASP A 50 -0.39 -10.19 4.95
CA ASP A 50 -0.94 -9.49 6.10
C ASP A 50 0.14 -9.26 7.17
N GLU A 51 1.03 -10.21 7.35
CA GLU A 51 2.16 -10.09 8.28
C GLU A 51 3.08 -8.95 7.90
N GLU A 52 3.41 -8.83 6.62
CA GLU A 52 4.24 -7.73 6.12
C GLU A 52 3.58 -6.37 6.33
N LEU A 53 2.27 -6.29 6.13
CA LEU A 53 1.52 -5.06 6.37
C LEU A 53 1.50 -4.73 7.86
N LEU A 54 1.22 -5.72 8.72
CA LEU A 54 1.16 -5.51 10.16
C LEU A 54 2.52 -5.20 10.78
N ALA A 55 3.61 -5.49 10.08
CA ALA A 55 4.95 -5.12 10.53
C ALA A 55 5.17 -3.60 10.51
N GLU A 56 4.37 -2.86 9.74
CA GLU A 56 4.45 -1.40 9.71
C GLU A 56 3.77 -0.83 10.96
N PRO A 57 4.45 0.11 11.69
CA PRO A 57 3.91 0.63 12.95
C PRO A 57 2.56 1.33 12.84
N TRP A 58 2.26 1.89 11.67
CA TRP A 58 1.03 2.64 11.42
C TRP A 58 -0.13 1.77 10.91
N VAL A 59 0.10 0.47 10.72
CA VAL A 59 -0.90 -0.47 10.21
C VAL A 59 -1.46 -1.30 11.35
N GLY A 60 -2.76 -1.22 11.57
CA GLY A 60 -3.48 -2.08 12.51
C GLY A 60 -4.37 -3.09 11.79
N PRO A 61 -5.02 -3.99 12.53
CA PRO A 61 -5.91 -5.00 11.94
C PRO A 61 -7.03 -4.41 11.08
N LYS A 62 -7.60 -3.28 11.49
CA LYS A 62 -8.66 -2.61 10.72
C LYS A 62 -8.14 -2.09 9.38
N THR A 63 -6.92 -1.57 9.36
CA THR A 63 -6.30 -1.09 8.12
C THR A 63 -6.09 -2.25 7.15
N VAL A 64 -5.61 -3.39 7.63
CA VAL A 64 -5.47 -4.58 6.81
C VAL A 64 -6.82 -5.02 6.27
N GLU A 65 -7.86 -5.02 7.11
CA GLU A 65 -9.21 -5.39 6.72
C GLU A 65 -9.72 -4.52 5.56
N GLU A 66 -9.55 -3.21 5.66
CA GLU A 66 -9.94 -2.29 4.59
C GLU A 66 -9.19 -2.57 3.29
N ILE A 67 -7.89 -2.80 3.38
CA ILE A 67 -7.07 -3.11 2.21
C ILE A 67 -7.55 -4.42 1.57
N ARG A 68 -7.80 -5.45 2.36
CA ARG A 68 -8.18 -6.77 1.85
C ARG A 68 -9.59 -6.82 1.29
N ALA A 69 -10.44 -5.87 1.68
CA ALA A 69 -11.76 -5.72 1.06
C ALA A 69 -11.66 -5.29 -0.40
N VAL A 70 -10.55 -4.67 -0.79
CA VAL A 70 -10.32 -4.18 -2.16
C VAL A 70 -9.31 -5.06 -2.89
N ILE A 71 -8.23 -5.41 -2.21
CA ILE A 71 -7.11 -6.15 -2.79
C ILE A 71 -6.90 -7.42 -1.95
N PRO A 72 -7.28 -8.60 -2.46
CA PRO A 72 -7.12 -9.85 -1.71
C PRO A 72 -5.65 -10.15 -1.37
N SER A 73 -5.45 -10.87 -0.27
CA SER A 73 -4.11 -11.28 0.13
C SER A 73 -3.53 -12.31 -0.84
N PRO A 74 -2.20 -12.35 -1.01
CA PRO A 74 -1.57 -13.35 -1.88
C PRO A 74 -1.83 -14.77 -1.34
N GLY A 75 -2.07 -15.69 -2.24
CA GLY A 75 -2.33 -17.07 -1.88
C GLY A 75 -3.77 -17.41 -1.50
N SER A 76 -4.66 -16.43 -1.56
CA SER A 76 -6.10 -16.67 -1.29
C SER A 76 -6.83 -17.11 -2.54
#